data_e4c3e2fc478244642562062febd2dd65
#
_entry.id   e4c3e2fc478244642562062febd2dd65
#
_cell.length_a   1.000
_cell.length_b   1.000
_cell.length_c   1.000
_cell.angle_alpha   90.00
_cell.angle_beta   90.00
_cell.angle_gamma   90.00
#
_symmetry.space_group_name_H-M   'P 1'
#
loop_
_entity.id
_entity.type
_entity.pdbx_description
1 polymer ?
#
loop_
_entity_poly.entity_id
_entity_poly.type
_entity_poly.pdbx_seq_one_letter_code
_entity_poly.pdbx_strand_id
1 'polypeptide(L)'
;LRQWAERMARLADIPTGNGSDASGASLLRTARQQLPHLGEVVALAYPERVALRSGENNGMAQYLMRNGKAAVLPLTDSLARQDVLAVAAVDAGTRGRIRLAAALEQDVLEKLFRSEITESEDLNVSPEGQVKARRRRRLGALLLDDAPLPRPDGDACALALCAFIRDQGLRILPWDEPTRQWLARVRLLHQTWGDPW
;
A
#
# COMPACT_ATOMS: atom_id res chain seq x y z
N LEU A 1 -16.43 25.78 0.62
CA LEU A 1 -15.91 25.47 1.97
C LEU A 1 -16.85 25.97 3.07
N ARG A 2 -17.26 27.27 3.09
CA ARG A 2 -18.15 27.83 4.14
C ARG A 2 -19.49 27.09 4.23
N GLN A 3 -20.19 26.88 3.12
CA GLN A 3 -21.49 26.18 3.10
C GLN A 3 -21.41 24.73 3.60
N TRP A 4 -20.29 24.04 3.35
CA TRP A 4 -20.10 22.67 3.79
C TRP A 4 -19.76 22.60 5.29
N ALA A 5 -18.92 23.50 5.80
CA ALA A 5 -18.64 23.61 7.24
C ALA A 5 -19.92 23.95 8.04
N GLU A 6 -20.77 24.83 7.54
CA GLU A 6 -22.08 25.15 8.14
C GLU A 6 -23.04 23.97 8.12
N ARG A 7 -23.01 23.15 7.03
CA ARG A 7 -23.85 21.96 6.92
C ARG A 7 -23.40 20.86 7.89
N MET A 8 -22.10 20.68 8.07
CA MET A 8 -21.54 19.72 9.03
C MET A 8 -21.76 20.18 10.47
N ALA A 9 -21.63 21.48 10.75
CA ALA A 9 -21.92 22.05 12.07
C ALA A 9 -23.39 21.82 12.47
N ARG A 10 -24.34 21.92 11.53
CA ARG A 10 -25.77 21.63 11.77
C ARG A 10 -26.03 20.15 12.03
N LEU A 11 -25.33 19.27 11.33
CA LEU A 11 -25.44 17.81 11.50
C LEU A 11 -24.87 17.35 12.85
N ALA A 12 -23.88 18.07 13.40
CA ALA A 12 -23.26 17.76 14.68
C ALA A 12 -23.95 18.42 15.88
N ASP A 13 -25.10 19.09 15.68
CA ASP A 13 -25.85 19.83 16.71
C ASP A 13 -24.98 20.87 17.47
N ILE A 14 -23.99 21.44 16.78
CA ILE A 14 -23.11 22.46 17.32
C ILE A 14 -23.88 23.81 17.28
N PRO A 15 -24.08 24.50 18.40
CA PRO A 15 -24.80 25.75 18.41
C PRO A 15 -24.09 26.80 17.53
N THR A 16 -24.72 27.16 16.43
CA THR A 16 -24.27 28.26 15.57
C THR A 16 -24.59 29.57 16.29
N GLY A 17 -23.63 30.04 17.10
CA GLY A 17 -23.75 31.35 17.75
C GLY A 17 -23.82 32.43 16.69
N ASN A 18 -24.90 33.22 16.75
CA ASN A 18 -25.09 34.44 15.97
C ASN A 18 -24.16 35.53 16.53
N GLY A 19 -22.90 35.49 16.09
CA GLY A 19 -21.88 36.50 16.41
C GLY A 19 -21.20 36.94 15.12
N SER A 20 -21.45 38.14 14.70
CA SER A 20 -21.11 38.74 13.40
C SER A 20 -19.64 39.03 13.14
N ASP A 21 -18.67 38.52 13.94
CA ASP A 21 -17.26 38.83 13.76
C ASP A 21 -16.25 37.68 13.98
N ALA A 22 -16.69 36.45 13.97
CA ALA A 22 -15.76 35.33 13.96
C ALA A 22 -15.18 35.15 12.56
N SER A 23 -13.97 35.64 12.33
CA SER A 23 -13.16 35.37 11.15
C SER A 23 -13.20 33.85 10.84
N GLY A 24 -13.37 33.46 9.56
CA GLY A 24 -13.43 32.05 9.14
C GLY A 24 -12.26 31.19 9.67
N ALA A 25 -11.14 31.82 10.02
CA ALA A 25 -9.99 31.19 10.69
C ALA A 25 -10.29 30.79 12.16
N SER A 26 -11.16 31.53 12.86
CA SER A 26 -11.57 31.21 14.25
C SER A 26 -12.54 30.02 14.25
N LEU A 27 -13.50 29.98 13.32
CA LEU A 27 -14.43 28.86 13.16
C LEU A 27 -13.71 27.56 12.78
N LEU A 28 -12.68 27.66 11.90
CA LEU A 28 -11.83 26.51 11.53
C LEU A 28 -10.97 26.04 12.72
N ARG A 29 -10.47 26.94 13.58
CA ARG A 29 -9.76 26.55 14.81
C ARG A 29 -10.66 25.83 15.79
N THR A 30 -11.87 26.36 16.01
CA THR A 30 -12.85 25.77 16.94
C THR A 30 -13.32 24.41 16.44
N ALA A 31 -13.64 24.28 15.14
CA ALA A 31 -13.98 23.00 14.53
C ALA A 31 -12.82 21.99 14.62
N ARG A 32 -11.56 22.44 14.46
CA ARG A 32 -10.37 21.57 14.57
C ARG A 32 -10.11 21.11 16.01
N GLN A 33 -10.46 21.92 17.01
CA GLN A 33 -10.37 21.56 18.43
C GLN A 33 -11.52 20.65 18.89
N GLN A 34 -12.71 20.80 18.29
CA GLN A 34 -13.90 20.01 18.65
C GLN A 34 -14.02 18.70 17.91
N LEU A 35 -13.27 18.48 16.80
CA LEU A 35 -13.26 17.24 16.03
C LEU A 35 -11.82 16.67 15.95
N PRO A 36 -11.25 16.20 17.07
CA PRO A 36 -9.89 15.65 17.08
C PRO A 36 -9.75 14.44 16.16
N HIS A 37 -10.86 13.80 15.78
CA HIS A 37 -10.89 12.57 14.97
C HIS A 37 -11.50 12.76 13.57
N LEU A 38 -11.42 13.98 13.00
CA LEU A 38 -11.99 14.25 11.68
C LEU A 38 -11.47 13.28 10.60
N GLY A 39 -10.18 12.96 10.63
CA GLY A 39 -9.58 11.99 9.72
C GLY A 39 -10.20 10.60 9.84
N GLU A 40 -10.49 10.15 11.06
CA GLU A 40 -11.13 8.87 11.33
C GLU A 40 -12.55 8.81 10.78
N VAL A 41 -13.33 9.85 11.05
CA VAL A 41 -14.74 9.96 10.55
C VAL A 41 -14.76 9.94 9.03
N VAL A 42 -13.87 10.69 8.37
CA VAL A 42 -13.77 10.71 6.91
C VAL A 42 -13.30 9.35 6.37
N ALA A 43 -12.34 8.69 7.03
CA ALA A 43 -11.85 7.38 6.63
C ALA A 43 -12.92 6.30 6.73
N LEU A 44 -13.77 6.34 7.77
CA LEU A 44 -14.91 5.44 7.92
C LEU A 44 -16.03 5.72 6.91
N ALA A 45 -16.24 6.99 6.57
CA ALA A 45 -17.27 7.38 5.58
C ALA A 45 -16.86 7.04 4.13
N TYR A 46 -15.55 7.08 3.84
CA TYR A 46 -15.00 6.84 2.50
C TYR A 46 -13.75 5.92 2.58
N PRO A 47 -13.91 4.67 3.01
CA PRO A 47 -12.78 3.77 3.24
C PRO A 47 -11.94 3.51 1.99
N GLU A 48 -12.55 3.53 0.79
CA GLU A 48 -11.87 3.34 -0.48
C GLU A 48 -10.99 4.53 -0.90
N ARG A 49 -11.14 5.68 -0.22
CA ARG A 49 -10.42 6.92 -0.51
C ARG A 49 -9.36 7.29 0.53
N VAL A 50 -9.07 6.39 1.46
CA VAL A 50 -7.86 6.52 2.28
C VAL A 50 -6.66 6.47 1.36
N ALA A 51 -5.70 7.40 1.54
CA ALA A 51 -4.61 7.60 0.62
C ALA A 51 -3.27 7.67 1.36
N LEU A 52 -2.25 7.01 0.81
CA LEU A 52 -0.86 7.10 1.25
C LEU A 52 -0.05 7.94 0.28
N ARG A 53 0.85 8.75 0.82
CA ARG A 53 1.79 9.53 0.05
C ARG A 53 2.75 8.60 -0.69
N SER A 54 2.84 8.76 -2.01
CA SER A 54 3.68 7.93 -2.88
C SER A 54 4.90 8.66 -3.45
N GLY A 55 4.96 9.98 -3.29
CA GLY A 55 6.09 10.80 -3.76
C GLY A 55 5.69 12.23 -4.07
N GLU A 56 6.54 12.89 -4.83
CA GLU A 56 6.35 14.26 -5.33
C GLU A 56 6.71 14.35 -6.80
N ASN A 57 5.97 15.14 -7.55
CA ASN A 57 6.30 15.44 -8.93
C ASN A 57 5.69 16.80 -9.35
N ASN A 58 6.47 17.62 -10.04
CA ASN A 58 6.04 18.92 -10.58
C ASN A 58 5.32 19.83 -9.58
N GLY A 59 5.85 19.94 -8.34
CA GLY A 59 5.26 20.80 -7.30
C GLY A 59 3.97 20.24 -6.69
N MET A 60 3.66 18.97 -6.92
CA MET A 60 2.50 18.26 -6.40
C MET A 60 2.94 17.06 -5.57
N ALA A 61 2.39 16.91 -4.37
CA ALA A 61 2.45 15.68 -3.61
C ALA A 61 1.53 14.64 -4.28
N GLN A 62 2.05 13.44 -4.47
CA GLN A 62 1.31 12.33 -5.06
C GLN A 62 0.84 11.38 -3.98
N TYR A 63 -0.38 10.92 -4.10
CA TYR A 63 -1.03 9.98 -3.21
C TYR A 63 -1.61 8.82 -4.00
N LEU A 64 -1.47 7.62 -3.46
CA LEU A 64 -2.18 6.43 -3.93
C LEU A 64 -3.36 6.19 -3.00
N MET A 65 -4.56 6.09 -3.54
CA MET A 65 -5.75 5.74 -2.76
C MET A 65 -5.92 4.22 -2.65
N ARG A 66 -6.62 3.78 -1.62
CA ARG A 66 -6.91 2.36 -1.36
C ARG A 66 -7.56 1.64 -2.54
N ASN A 67 -8.35 2.34 -3.34
CA ASN A 67 -8.97 1.83 -4.57
C ASN A 67 -8.00 1.75 -5.78
N GLY A 68 -6.71 2.05 -5.59
CA GLY A 68 -5.67 2.02 -6.62
C GLY A 68 -5.60 3.26 -7.51
N LYS A 69 -6.46 4.26 -7.30
CA LYS A 69 -6.41 5.51 -8.07
C LYS A 69 -5.37 6.47 -7.48
N ALA A 70 -4.66 7.17 -8.37
CA ALA A 70 -3.74 8.23 -7.96
C ALA A 70 -4.50 9.54 -7.70
N ALA A 71 -4.05 10.28 -6.69
CA ALA A 71 -4.53 11.61 -6.38
C ALA A 71 -3.35 12.57 -6.15
N VAL A 72 -3.59 13.86 -6.34
CA VAL A 72 -2.53 14.88 -6.21
C VAL A 72 -3.00 16.05 -5.38
N LEU A 73 -2.05 16.65 -4.65
CA LEU A 73 -2.26 17.84 -3.82
C LEU A 73 -1.09 18.82 -4.03
N PRO A 74 -1.33 20.13 -4.23
CA PRO A 74 -0.25 21.10 -4.35
C PRO A 74 0.64 21.09 -3.10
N LEU A 75 1.96 21.20 -3.26
CA LEU A 75 2.90 21.27 -2.14
C LEU A 75 2.72 22.51 -1.24
N THR A 76 2.02 23.53 -1.76
CA THR A 76 1.63 24.71 -0.99
C THR A 76 0.51 24.44 0.03
N ASP A 77 -0.19 23.32 -0.10
CA ASP A 77 -1.20 22.88 0.86
C ASP A 77 -0.52 22.28 2.10
N SER A 78 -1.01 22.60 3.27
CA SER A 78 -0.47 22.10 4.54
C SER A 78 -0.60 20.56 4.68
N LEU A 79 -1.62 19.96 4.04
CA LEU A 79 -1.85 18.52 4.04
C LEU A 79 -0.86 17.77 3.13
N ALA A 80 -0.17 18.44 2.21
CA ALA A 80 0.79 17.80 1.31
C ALA A 80 1.99 17.18 2.02
N ARG A 81 2.22 17.52 3.31
CA ARG A 81 3.28 16.96 4.15
C ARG A 81 2.85 15.73 4.93
N GLN A 82 1.57 15.40 4.91
CA GLN A 82 1.04 14.26 5.63
C GLN A 82 1.26 12.97 4.83
N ASP A 83 1.66 11.90 5.50
CA ASP A 83 1.88 10.61 4.87
C ASP A 83 0.56 9.90 4.58
N VAL A 84 -0.46 10.10 5.42
CA VAL A 84 -1.78 9.49 5.28
C VAL A 84 -2.86 10.56 5.25
N LEU A 85 -3.76 10.46 4.30
CA LEU A 85 -4.94 11.31 4.16
C LEU A 85 -6.21 10.49 4.07
N ALA A 86 -7.27 10.94 4.73
CA ALA A 86 -8.64 10.53 4.46
C ALA A 86 -9.27 11.53 3.50
N VAL A 87 -9.58 11.12 2.27
CA VAL A 87 -10.02 12.00 1.19
C VAL A 87 -11.55 11.97 1.07
N ALA A 88 -12.19 13.12 1.33
CA ALA A 88 -13.63 13.26 1.21
C ALA A 88 -14.07 13.64 -0.22
N ALA A 89 -13.28 14.49 -0.91
CA ALA A 89 -13.60 14.92 -2.26
C ALA A 89 -12.33 14.95 -3.13
N VAL A 90 -12.45 14.38 -4.33
CA VAL A 90 -11.41 14.32 -5.35
C VAL A 90 -12.06 14.55 -6.72
N ASP A 91 -11.37 15.26 -7.61
CA ASP A 91 -11.86 15.47 -8.98
C ASP A 91 -11.87 14.14 -9.76
N ALA A 92 -12.80 14.03 -10.71
CA ALA A 92 -12.83 12.90 -11.63
C ALA A 92 -11.60 12.94 -12.57
N GLY A 93 -11.03 11.77 -12.85
CA GLY A 93 -9.89 11.62 -13.77
C GLY A 93 -8.91 10.55 -13.32
N THR A 94 -7.89 10.30 -14.14
CA THR A 94 -6.84 9.30 -13.86
C THR A 94 -5.90 9.73 -12.72
N ARG A 95 -5.71 11.06 -12.55
CA ARG A 95 -5.01 11.68 -11.42
C ARG A 95 -5.89 12.79 -10.88
N GLY A 96 -6.81 12.44 -9.98
CA GLY A 96 -7.76 13.40 -9.41
C GLY A 96 -7.06 14.39 -8.48
N ARG A 97 -7.40 15.68 -8.57
CA ARG A 97 -6.96 16.66 -7.59
C ARG A 97 -7.78 16.51 -6.31
N ILE A 98 -7.11 16.37 -5.17
CA ILE A 98 -7.76 16.36 -3.86
C ILE A 98 -8.35 17.75 -3.60
N ARG A 99 -9.65 17.81 -3.29
CA ARG A 99 -10.37 19.04 -2.99
C ARG A 99 -10.67 19.17 -1.50
N LEU A 100 -10.88 18.05 -0.84
CA LEU A 100 -11.18 17.99 0.58
C LEU A 100 -10.63 16.71 1.16
N ALA A 101 -9.78 16.84 2.17
CA ALA A 101 -9.21 15.73 2.91
C ALA A 101 -8.94 16.14 4.36
N ALA A 102 -8.72 15.15 5.21
CA ALA A 102 -8.22 15.32 6.56
C ALA A 102 -6.98 14.47 6.77
N ALA A 103 -6.07 14.94 7.62
CA ALA A 103 -4.93 14.14 8.04
C ALA A 103 -5.41 12.94 8.86
N LEU A 104 -4.75 11.80 8.68
CA LEU A 104 -4.97 10.58 9.44
C LEU A 104 -3.60 10.04 9.87
N GLU A 105 -3.48 9.59 11.10
CA GLU A 105 -2.25 8.99 11.58
C GLU A 105 -2.19 7.51 11.16
N GLN A 106 -0.98 7.02 10.88
CA GLN A 106 -0.81 5.65 10.37
C GLN A 106 -1.26 4.60 11.39
N ASP A 107 -0.97 4.80 12.67
CA ASP A 107 -1.39 3.89 13.73
C ASP A 107 -2.91 3.84 13.91
N VAL A 108 -3.59 4.97 13.67
CA VAL A 108 -5.06 5.06 13.67
C VAL A 108 -5.64 4.35 12.44
N LEU A 109 -5.05 4.55 11.27
CA LEU A 109 -5.41 3.81 10.05
C LEU A 109 -5.34 2.31 10.29
N GLU A 110 -4.23 1.83 10.85
CA GLU A 110 -4.02 0.39 11.11
C GLU A 110 -5.02 -0.18 12.14
N LYS A 111 -5.40 0.61 13.14
CA LYS A 111 -6.43 0.23 14.12
C LYS A 111 -7.82 0.13 13.48
N LEU A 112 -8.20 1.15 12.69
CA LEU A 112 -9.52 1.22 12.03
C LEU A 112 -9.74 0.07 11.05
N PHE A 113 -8.72 -0.29 10.28
CA PHE A 113 -8.83 -1.28 9.19
C PHE A 113 -8.08 -2.58 9.47
N ARG A 114 -7.83 -2.89 10.74
CA ARG A 114 -7.04 -4.06 11.16
C ARG A 114 -7.52 -5.38 10.54
N SER A 115 -8.81 -5.58 10.44
CA SER A 115 -9.42 -6.79 9.87
C SER A 115 -9.33 -6.87 8.34
N GLU A 116 -8.99 -5.77 7.69
CA GLU A 116 -8.91 -5.66 6.23
C GLU A 116 -7.46 -5.59 5.72
N ILE A 117 -6.50 -5.50 6.64
CA ILE A 117 -5.08 -5.57 6.31
C ILE A 117 -4.74 -7.01 5.99
N THR A 118 -4.23 -7.23 4.79
CA THR A 118 -3.69 -8.52 4.36
C THR A 118 -2.18 -8.54 4.54
N GLU A 119 -1.67 -9.67 5.01
CA GLU A 119 -0.25 -9.92 5.11
C GLU A 119 0.13 -11.02 4.12
N SER A 120 1.18 -10.80 3.34
CA SER A 120 1.71 -11.76 2.38
C SER A 120 3.22 -11.87 2.53
N GLU A 121 3.73 -13.07 2.32
CA GLU A 121 5.15 -13.34 2.20
C GLU A 121 5.48 -13.54 0.72
N ASP A 122 6.33 -12.66 0.19
CA ASP A 122 6.80 -12.74 -1.18
C ASP A 122 8.22 -13.31 -1.19
N LEU A 123 8.37 -14.46 -1.83
CA LEU A 123 9.63 -15.12 -2.07
C LEU A 123 10.10 -14.82 -3.49
N ASN A 124 11.29 -14.27 -3.60
CA ASN A 124 11.94 -14.03 -4.89
C ASN A 124 13.31 -14.72 -4.90
N VAL A 125 13.61 -15.44 -5.96
CA VAL A 125 14.93 -16.07 -6.15
C VAL A 125 15.74 -15.18 -7.09
N SER A 126 16.89 -14.71 -6.62
CA SER A 126 17.79 -13.90 -7.45
C SER A 126 18.43 -14.77 -8.56
N PRO A 127 18.98 -14.15 -9.63
CA PRO A 127 19.69 -14.90 -10.67
C PRO A 127 20.85 -15.77 -10.15
N GLU A 128 21.41 -15.40 -8.99
CA GLU A 128 22.48 -16.14 -8.29
C GLU A 128 21.94 -17.27 -7.41
N GLY A 129 20.63 -17.54 -7.42
CA GLY A 129 20.00 -18.61 -6.64
C GLY A 129 19.76 -18.26 -5.16
N GLN A 130 19.88 -16.98 -4.77
CA GLN A 130 19.57 -16.57 -3.40
C GLN A 130 18.09 -16.31 -3.22
N VAL A 131 17.47 -16.93 -2.22
CA VAL A 131 16.10 -16.65 -1.84
C VAL A 131 16.04 -15.37 -1.01
N LYS A 132 15.29 -14.39 -1.50
CA LYS A 132 14.96 -13.16 -0.80
C LYS A 132 13.48 -13.20 -0.43
N ALA A 133 13.20 -13.19 0.85
CA ALA A 133 11.84 -13.17 1.37
C ALA A 133 11.51 -11.79 1.90
N ARG A 134 10.31 -11.31 1.59
CA ARG A 134 9.77 -10.04 2.08
C ARG A 134 8.36 -10.27 2.60
N ARG A 135 8.11 -9.69 3.76
CA ARG A 135 6.77 -9.60 4.33
C ARG A 135 6.16 -8.29 3.89
N ARG A 136 4.98 -8.35 3.29
CA ARG A 136 4.23 -7.17 2.87
C ARG A 136 2.89 -7.12 3.56
N ARG A 137 2.57 -5.94 4.10
CA ARG A 137 1.26 -5.63 4.67
C ARG A 137 0.55 -4.65 3.76
N ARG A 138 -0.65 -4.99 3.36
CA ARG A 138 -1.43 -4.19 2.41
C ARG A 138 -2.84 -3.92 2.92
N LEU A 139 -3.34 -2.73 2.57
CA LEU A 139 -4.74 -2.36 2.72
C LEU A 139 -5.30 -2.02 1.32
N GLY A 140 -5.92 -3.00 0.67
CA GLY A 140 -6.27 -2.88 -0.74
C GLY A 140 -5.02 -2.63 -1.60
N ALA A 141 -5.00 -1.52 -2.36
CA ALA A 141 -3.84 -1.15 -3.17
C ALA A 141 -2.69 -0.51 -2.37
N LEU A 142 -2.92 -0.13 -1.11
CA LEU A 142 -1.93 0.55 -0.28
C LEU A 142 -0.93 -0.45 0.30
N LEU A 143 0.36 -0.16 0.13
CA LEU A 143 1.45 -0.88 0.78
C LEU A 143 1.77 -0.17 2.10
N LEU A 144 1.38 -0.79 3.23
CA LEU A 144 1.59 -0.22 4.57
C LEU A 144 3.00 -0.51 5.09
N ASP A 145 3.50 -1.72 4.79
CA ASP A 145 4.82 -2.16 5.21
C ASP A 145 5.41 -3.14 4.18
N ASP A 146 6.72 -3.06 3.96
CA ASP A 146 7.50 -3.97 3.11
C ASP A 146 8.86 -4.20 3.77
N ALA A 147 8.92 -5.23 4.60
CA ALA A 147 10.09 -5.57 5.38
C ALA A 147 10.76 -6.87 4.90
N PRO A 148 12.10 -6.98 4.95
CA PRO A 148 12.75 -8.24 4.71
C PRO A 148 12.35 -9.26 5.78
N LEU A 149 12.09 -10.50 5.37
CA LEU A 149 11.77 -11.61 6.24
C LEU A 149 13.04 -12.45 6.48
N PRO A 150 13.69 -12.35 7.65
CA PRO A 150 15.00 -12.98 7.88
C PRO A 150 14.93 -14.50 7.97
N ARG A 151 13.76 -15.07 8.28
CA ARG A 151 13.55 -16.51 8.41
C ARG A 151 12.25 -16.89 7.69
N PRO A 152 12.29 -17.05 6.35
CA PRO A 152 11.15 -17.54 5.60
C PRO A 152 10.90 -19.01 5.89
N ASP A 153 9.69 -19.47 5.59
CA ASP A 153 9.35 -20.88 5.67
C ASP A 153 10.23 -21.73 4.75
N GLY A 154 10.81 -22.79 5.29
CA GLY A 154 11.75 -23.65 4.57
C GLY A 154 11.13 -24.37 3.38
N ASP A 155 9.89 -24.86 3.52
CA ASP A 155 9.18 -25.56 2.46
C ASP A 155 8.80 -24.59 1.33
N ALA A 156 8.37 -23.37 1.67
CA ALA A 156 8.10 -22.33 0.69
C ALA A 156 9.38 -21.94 -0.08
N CYS A 157 10.53 -21.84 0.60
CA CYS A 157 11.82 -21.60 -0.03
C CYS A 157 12.20 -22.72 -1.00
N ALA A 158 12.03 -23.98 -0.59
CA ALA A 158 12.32 -25.13 -1.43
C ALA A 158 11.46 -25.13 -2.69
N LEU A 159 10.15 -24.85 -2.56
CA LEU A 159 9.24 -24.74 -3.70
C LEU A 159 9.63 -23.61 -4.66
N ALA A 160 10.00 -22.45 -4.12
CA ALA A 160 10.44 -21.29 -4.92
C ALA A 160 11.74 -21.63 -5.69
N LEU A 161 12.71 -22.28 -5.05
CA LEU A 161 13.93 -22.75 -5.69
C LEU A 161 13.66 -23.80 -6.76
N CYS A 162 12.79 -24.77 -6.50
CA CYS A 162 12.40 -25.75 -7.49
C CYS A 162 11.73 -25.12 -8.72
N ALA A 163 10.86 -24.13 -8.50
CA ALA A 163 10.22 -23.40 -9.59
C ALA A 163 11.27 -22.62 -10.42
N PHE A 164 12.19 -21.93 -9.74
CA PHE A 164 13.29 -21.21 -10.38
C PHE A 164 14.18 -22.15 -11.22
N ILE A 165 14.57 -23.33 -10.67
CA ILE A 165 15.37 -24.32 -11.38
C ILE A 165 14.63 -24.88 -12.63
N ARG A 166 13.33 -25.09 -12.52
CA ARG A 166 12.51 -25.53 -13.67
C ARG A 166 12.49 -24.49 -14.79
N ASP A 167 12.37 -23.21 -14.44
CA ASP A 167 12.36 -22.11 -15.39
C ASP A 167 13.73 -21.90 -16.05
N GLN A 168 14.80 -21.86 -15.27
CA GLN A 168 16.16 -21.63 -15.76
C GLN A 168 16.84 -22.89 -16.34
N GLY A 169 16.32 -24.05 -15.99
CA GLY A 169 16.86 -25.36 -16.36
C GLY A 169 18.01 -25.80 -15.45
N LEU A 170 18.30 -27.10 -15.51
CA LEU A 170 19.29 -27.77 -14.65
C LEU A 170 20.72 -27.26 -14.79
N ARG A 171 21.01 -26.42 -15.80
CA ARG A 171 22.36 -25.88 -16.05
C ARG A 171 22.86 -24.91 -14.99
N ILE A 172 21.94 -24.30 -14.23
CA ILE A 172 22.29 -23.37 -13.17
C ILE A 172 22.81 -24.05 -11.91
N LEU A 173 22.59 -25.35 -11.78
CA LEU A 173 23.03 -26.09 -10.60
C LEU A 173 24.55 -26.32 -10.66
N PRO A 174 25.25 -26.27 -9.50
CA PRO A 174 26.69 -26.46 -9.41
C PRO A 174 27.07 -27.95 -9.53
N TRP A 175 26.84 -28.52 -10.73
CA TRP A 175 27.19 -29.91 -11.00
C TRP A 175 28.71 -30.12 -10.98
N ASP A 176 29.17 -31.09 -10.18
CA ASP A 176 30.52 -31.63 -10.33
C ASP A 176 30.63 -32.57 -11.56
N GLU A 177 31.83 -32.95 -11.94
CA GLU A 177 32.04 -33.78 -13.12
C GLU A 177 31.36 -35.17 -13.02
N PRO A 178 31.45 -35.89 -11.89
CA PRO A 178 30.72 -37.16 -11.72
C PRO A 178 29.23 -37.02 -11.90
N THR A 179 28.61 -35.98 -11.37
CA THR A 179 27.16 -35.74 -11.47
C THR A 179 26.75 -35.38 -12.90
N ARG A 180 27.59 -34.62 -13.64
CA ARG A 180 27.34 -34.34 -15.07
C ARG A 180 27.37 -35.62 -15.90
N GLN A 181 28.32 -36.51 -15.68
CA GLN A 181 28.43 -37.78 -16.34
C GLN A 181 27.20 -38.68 -16.03
N TRP A 182 26.79 -38.69 -14.77
CA TRP A 182 25.57 -39.40 -14.37
C TRP A 182 24.34 -38.86 -15.10
N LEU A 183 24.15 -37.55 -15.12
CA LEU A 183 23.05 -36.86 -15.80
C LEU A 183 23.06 -37.18 -17.32
N ALA A 184 24.25 -37.20 -17.94
CA ALA A 184 24.37 -37.53 -19.34
C ALA A 184 23.92 -38.99 -19.64
N ARG A 185 24.27 -39.94 -18.75
CA ARG A 185 23.82 -41.34 -18.84
C ARG A 185 22.30 -41.47 -18.70
N VAL A 186 21.69 -40.79 -17.72
CA VAL A 186 20.24 -40.79 -17.53
C VAL A 186 19.53 -40.23 -18.76
N ARG A 187 20.03 -39.13 -19.34
CA ARG A 187 19.47 -38.56 -20.57
C ARG A 187 19.58 -39.51 -21.77
N LEU A 188 20.71 -40.21 -21.91
CA LEU A 188 20.90 -41.18 -22.95
C LEU A 188 19.92 -42.37 -22.81
N LEU A 189 19.75 -42.88 -21.60
CA LEU A 189 18.80 -43.95 -21.30
C LEU A 189 17.36 -43.51 -21.62
N HIS A 190 16.97 -42.32 -21.20
CA HIS A 190 15.66 -41.75 -21.49
C HIS A 190 15.40 -41.64 -23.02
N GLN A 191 16.42 -41.15 -23.77
CA GLN A 191 16.31 -41.07 -25.23
C GLN A 191 16.21 -42.41 -25.91
N THR A 192 16.86 -43.44 -25.34
CA THR A 192 16.95 -44.77 -25.97
C THR A 192 15.75 -45.68 -25.64
N TRP A 193 15.26 -45.58 -24.41
CA TRP A 193 14.23 -46.54 -23.92
C TRP A 193 12.88 -45.86 -23.63
N GLY A 194 12.75 -44.56 -23.84
CA GLY A 194 11.55 -43.81 -23.51
C GLY A 194 11.37 -43.60 -22.02
N ASP A 195 10.13 -43.27 -21.62
CA ASP A 195 9.76 -42.85 -20.29
C ASP A 195 9.30 -43.99 -19.41
N PRO A 196 10.17 -44.71 -18.69
CA PRO A 196 9.77 -45.61 -17.61
C PRO A 196 9.99 -44.99 -16.23
N TRP A 197 10.39 -43.73 -16.14
CA TRP A 197 10.82 -43.08 -14.91
C TRP A 197 9.88 -41.95 -14.51
#